data_ba861e58aed2262fb8d37b48b3dbf07d
#
_entry.id   ba861e58aed2262fb8d37b48b3dbf07d
#
_cell.length_a   1.000
_cell.length_b   1.000
_cell.length_c   1.000
_cell.angle_alpha   90.00
_cell.angle_beta   90.00
_cell.angle_gamma   90.00
#
_symmetry.space_group_name_H-M   'P 1'
#
loop_
_entity.id
_entity.type
_entity.pdbx_description
1 polymer ?
#
loop_
_entity_poly.entity_id
_entity_poly.type
_entity_poly.pdbx_seq_one_letter_code
_entity_poly.pdbx_strand_id
1 'polypeptide(L)'
;FSLFLFQNVSFSQCFQIESILVDACNNGVGSTADEGLNEMFRIKIGAAPLNTSNFTVNWPAQTWLGLIQNTTTATVVAQLNANIIAAGGCGQILEPIGGVLPANATVIVVASYDLDIALNSFSNLTSTIYMIFQNTPASPNAGHFGNYNTVPATRTLVVSFGGGCSDSTTYQRANLINVFGAVGGTTSELNGSTV
;
A
#
# COMPACT_ATOMS: atom_id res chain seq x y z
N PHE A 1 8.39 51.75 -12.77
CA PHE A 1 8.83 50.34 -12.79
C PHE A 1 7.92 49.59 -11.85
N SER A 2 6.96 48.82 -12.42
CA SER A 2 6.04 47.98 -11.66
C SER A 2 6.69 46.59 -11.51
N LEU A 3 7.05 46.24 -10.30
CA LEU A 3 7.62 44.91 -9.97
C LEU A 3 6.48 43.91 -9.83
N PHE A 4 6.25 43.10 -10.84
CA PHE A 4 5.35 41.95 -10.75
C PHE A 4 6.05 40.86 -9.93
N LEU A 5 5.66 40.70 -8.67
CA LEU A 5 5.98 39.52 -7.87
C LEU A 5 5.15 38.33 -8.38
N PHE A 6 5.77 37.47 -9.15
CA PHE A 6 5.21 36.14 -9.41
C PHE A 6 5.25 35.33 -8.11
N GLN A 7 4.13 35.22 -7.44
CA GLN A 7 3.98 34.22 -6.39
C GLN A 7 3.94 32.87 -7.07
N ASN A 8 5.01 32.10 -6.91
CA ASN A 8 4.98 30.67 -7.22
C ASN A 8 4.03 30.02 -6.22
N VAL A 9 2.81 29.73 -6.63
CA VAL A 9 1.89 28.90 -5.87
C VAL A 9 2.47 27.49 -5.96
N SER A 10 3.26 27.11 -4.96
CA SER A 10 3.64 25.71 -4.75
C SER A 10 2.39 24.99 -4.31
N PHE A 11 1.76 24.24 -5.20
CA PHE A 11 0.75 23.28 -4.80
C PHE A 11 1.47 22.21 -3.99
N SER A 12 1.34 22.29 -2.67
CA SER A 12 1.73 21.18 -1.81
C SER A 12 0.88 19.98 -2.20
N GLN A 13 1.50 18.93 -2.70
CA GLN A 13 0.82 17.68 -3.02
C GLN A 13 0.16 17.16 -1.74
N CYS A 14 -1.12 16.82 -1.80
CA CYS A 14 -1.87 16.41 -0.62
C CYS A 14 -1.38 15.05 -0.05
N PHE A 15 -0.89 14.17 -0.92
CA PHE A 15 -0.14 12.96 -0.59
C PHE A 15 0.67 12.51 -1.80
N GLN A 16 1.53 11.54 -1.62
CA GLN A 16 2.33 10.92 -2.68
C GLN A 16 2.37 9.40 -2.51
N ILE A 17 2.26 8.65 -3.59
CA ILE A 17 2.56 7.23 -3.63
C ILE A 17 4.09 7.10 -3.62
N GLU A 18 4.64 6.44 -2.58
CA GLU A 18 6.09 6.28 -2.42
C GLU A 18 6.61 4.94 -2.95
N SER A 19 5.81 3.88 -2.80
CA SER A 19 6.18 2.55 -3.28
C SER A 19 4.96 1.64 -3.40
N ILE A 20 5.07 0.62 -4.25
CA ILE A 20 4.07 -0.43 -4.43
C ILE A 20 4.73 -1.80 -4.31
N LEU A 21 4.07 -2.74 -3.64
CA LEU A 21 4.45 -4.15 -3.54
C LEU A 21 3.49 -4.95 -4.41
N VAL A 22 3.93 -5.28 -5.62
CA VAL A 22 3.09 -5.84 -6.69
C VAL A 22 3.01 -7.36 -6.62
N ASP A 23 4.15 -7.99 -6.38
CA ASP A 23 4.30 -9.46 -6.34
C ASP A 23 4.65 -9.84 -4.90
N ALA A 24 3.62 -9.94 -4.08
CA ALA A 24 3.79 -10.19 -2.65
C ALA A 24 4.11 -11.66 -2.36
N CYS A 25 4.68 -11.92 -1.19
CA CYS A 25 4.97 -13.27 -0.75
C CYS A 25 3.71 -14.13 -0.67
N ASN A 26 3.82 -15.39 -1.09
CA ASN A 26 2.86 -16.45 -0.82
C ASN A 26 3.48 -17.50 0.11
N ASN A 27 2.65 -18.29 0.76
CA ASN A 27 3.12 -19.30 1.73
C ASN A 27 3.69 -20.59 1.08
N GLY A 28 3.83 -20.62 -0.24
CA GLY A 28 4.41 -21.74 -0.97
C GLY A 28 3.57 -23.03 -0.98
N VAL A 29 2.39 -23.02 -0.39
CA VAL A 29 1.51 -24.18 -0.33
C VAL A 29 0.45 -24.13 -1.43
N GLY A 30 0.91 -24.31 -2.66
CA GLY A 30 0.07 -24.77 -3.77
C GLY A 30 -1.02 -23.83 -4.29
N SER A 31 -1.12 -22.61 -3.81
CA SER A 31 -2.08 -21.64 -4.35
C SER A 31 -1.45 -20.26 -4.52
N THR A 32 -1.64 -19.70 -5.69
CA THR A 32 -1.44 -18.28 -5.99
C THR A 32 -2.44 -17.39 -5.25
N ALA A 33 -3.27 -17.95 -4.37
CA ALA A 33 -4.38 -17.29 -3.72
C ALA A 33 -3.92 -16.29 -2.64
N ASP A 34 -2.79 -16.57 -2.01
CA ASP A 34 -2.36 -15.80 -0.84
C ASP A 34 -1.57 -14.53 -1.22
N GLU A 35 -1.01 -14.47 -2.42
CA GLU A 35 -0.28 -13.31 -2.91
C GLU A 35 -1.13 -12.04 -2.90
N GLY A 36 -2.33 -12.12 -3.47
CA GLY A 36 -3.25 -10.98 -3.57
C GLY A 36 -3.73 -10.42 -2.23
N LEU A 37 -3.61 -11.19 -1.13
CA LEU A 37 -3.92 -10.74 0.22
C LEU A 37 -2.80 -9.87 0.81
N ASN A 38 -1.58 -10.07 0.33
CA ASN A 38 -0.36 -9.46 0.83
C ASN A 38 0.11 -8.26 -0.01
N GLU A 39 -0.56 -7.98 -1.11
CA GLU A 39 -0.27 -6.80 -1.93
C GLU A 39 -0.58 -5.52 -1.17
N MET A 40 0.30 -4.54 -1.31
CA MET A 40 0.17 -3.27 -0.60
C MET A 40 0.89 -2.15 -1.33
N PHE A 41 0.56 -0.93 -0.97
CA PHE A 41 1.34 0.24 -1.37
C PHE A 41 1.51 1.21 -0.21
N ARG A 42 2.54 2.04 -0.32
CA ARG A 42 2.86 3.05 0.68
C ARG A 42 2.59 4.44 0.11
N ILE A 43 1.93 5.26 0.93
CA ILE A 43 1.74 6.68 0.65
C ILE A 43 2.32 7.54 1.76
N LYS A 44 2.72 8.74 1.41
CA LYS A 44 3.11 9.81 2.31
C LYS A 44 2.06 10.91 2.28
N ILE A 45 1.47 11.20 3.43
CA ILE A 45 0.54 12.32 3.58
C ILE A 45 1.32 13.64 3.55
N GLY A 46 0.76 14.64 2.89
CA GLY A 46 1.36 15.97 2.81
C GLY A 46 1.23 16.77 4.11
N ALA A 47 1.37 18.08 4.01
CA ALA A 47 1.40 19.00 5.15
C ALA A 47 0.05 19.16 5.87
N ALA A 48 -1.05 18.66 5.31
CA ALA A 48 -2.37 18.69 5.93
C ALA A 48 -2.89 17.28 6.17
N PRO A 49 -3.66 17.02 7.25
CA PRO A 49 -4.29 15.74 7.49
C PRO A 49 -5.33 15.42 6.40
N LEU A 50 -5.54 14.13 6.10
CA LEU A 50 -6.53 13.65 5.14
C LEU A 50 -7.56 12.76 5.83
N ASN A 51 -8.80 12.85 5.36
CA ASN A 51 -9.88 11.99 5.83
C ASN A 51 -10.10 10.85 4.82
N THR A 52 -10.21 9.63 5.33
CA THR A 52 -10.38 8.42 4.52
C THR A 52 -11.80 8.22 4.01
N SER A 53 -12.78 9.06 4.37
CA SER A 53 -14.19 8.89 3.96
C SER A 53 -14.40 8.89 2.43
N ASN A 54 -13.54 9.61 1.70
CA ASN A 54 -13.56 9.66 0.24
C ASN A 54 -12.37 8.93 -0.39
N PHE A 55 -11.68 8.10 0.40
CA PHE A 55 -10.54 7.34 -0.10
C PHE A 55 -10.99 6.27 -1.08
N THR A 56 -10.38 6.24 -2.24
CA THR A 56 -10.61 5.24 -3.29
C THR A 56 -9.32 4.82 -3.96
N VAL A 57 -9.31 3.59 -4.43
CA VAL A 57 -8.20 3.03 -5.19
C VAL A 57 -8.73 2.48 -6.51
N ASN A 58 -8.13 2.89 -7.62
CA ASN A 58 -8.32 2.22 -8.89
C ASN A 58 -7.14 1.26 -9.10
N TRP A 59 -7.39 0.00 -8.74
CA TRP A 59 -6.42 -1.07 -8.89
C TRP A 59 -6.27 -1.45 -10.36
N PRO A 60 -5.08 -1.86 -10.81
CA PRO A 60 -4.87 -2.29 -12.19
C PRO A 60 -5.70 -3.50 -12.63
N ALA A 61 -6.04 -4.41 -11.70
CA ALA A 61 -6.67 -5.68 -12.03
C ALA A 61 -7.95 -6.00 -11.27
N GLN A 62 -8.20 -5.38 -10.13
CA GLN A 62 -9.35 -5.69 -9.27
C GLN A 62 -10.19 -4.45 -8.93
N THR A 63 -11.40 -4.70 -8.45
CA THR A 63 -12.33 -3.65 -8.04
C THR A 63 -12.02 -3.18 -6.62
N TRP A 64 -12.12 -1.88 -6.40
CA TRP A 64 -12.10 -1.30 -5.06
C TRP A 64 -13.37 -1.67 -4.28
N LEU A 65 -13.23 -2.25 -3.09
CA LEU A 65 -14.32 -2.71 -2.23
C LEU A 65 -14.55 -1.83 -1.00
N GLY A 66 -13.93 -0.65 -0.97
CA GLY A 66 -13.98 0.26 0.18
C GLY A 66 -12.97 -0.10 1.27
N LEU A 67 -12.86 0.78 2.27
CA LEU A 67 -12.08 0.52 3.47
C LEU A 67 -12.89 -0.24 4.51
N ILE A 68 -12.19 -1.02 5.32
CA ILE A 68 -12.73 -1.64 6.52
C ILE A 68 -11.80 -1.32 7.71
N GLN A 69 -12.41 -1.03 8.85
CA GLN A 69 -11.75 -0.93 10.14
C GLN A 69 -12.68 -1.53 11.19
N ASN A 70 -12.26 -2.66 11.76
CA ASN A 70 -13.07 -3.42 12.70
C ASN A 70 -12.18 -4.24 13.66
N THR A 71 -12.77 -5.17 14.39
CA THR A 71 -12.03 -6.04 15.32
C THR A 71 -11.01 -6.94 14.63
N THR A 72 -11.24 -7.35 13.38
CA THR A 72 -10.29 -8.18 12.60
C THR A 72 -9.05 -7.36 12.28
N THR A 73 -9.21 -6.18 11.69
CA THR A 73 -8.08 -5.30 11.36
C THR A 73 -7.31 -4.86 12.61
N ALA A 74 -8.01 -4.57 13.70
CA ALA A 74 -7.40 -4.26 14.99
C ALA A 74 -6.56 -5.43 15.52
N THR A 75 -7.02 -6.67 15.34
CA THR A 75 -6.25 -7.88 15.72
C THR A 75 -4.99 -8.02 14.87
N VAL A 76 -5.08 -7.83 13.56
CA VAL A 76 -3.91 -7.84 12.66
C VAL A 76 -2.88 -6.81 13.11
N VAL A 77 -3.30 -5.57 13.33
CA VAL A 77 -2.41 -4.49 13.78
C VAL A 77 -1.79 -4.80 15.15
N ALA A 78 -2.56 -5.35 16.09
CA ALA A 78 -2.05 -5.74 17.40
C ALA A 78 -0.97 -6.83 17.31
N GLN A 79 -1.15 -7.84 16.45
CA GLN A 79 -0.18 -8.91 16.24
C GLN A 79 1.09 -8.40 15.56
N LEU A 80 0.96 -7.54 14.54
CA LEU A 80 2.12 -6.88 13.90
C LEU A 80 2.92 -6.05 14.92
N ASN A 81 2.26 -5.32 15.80
CA ASN A 81 2.93 -4.56 16.86
C ASN A 81 3.61 -5.48 17.90
N ALA A 82 2.99 -6.61 18.26
CA ALA A 82 3.63 -7.60 19.11
C ALA A 82 4.91 -8.17 18.47
N ASN A 83 4.90 -8.42 17.17
CA ASN A 83 6.08 -8.89 16.43
C ASN A 83 7.19 -7.82 16.39
N ILE A 84 6.84 -6.54 16.21
CA ILE A 84 7.80 -5.42 16.26
C ILE A 84 8.49 -5.39 17.62
N ILE A 85 7.72 -5.45 18.72
CA ILE A 85 8.25 -5.45 20.09
C ILE A 85 9.13 -6.66 20.34
N ALA A 86 8.69 -7.85 19.93
CA ALA A 86 9.44 -9.11 20.11
C ALA A 86 10.78 -9.10 19.38
N ALA A 87 10.86 -8.38 18.26
CA ALA A 87 12.10 -8.20 17.49
C ALA A 87 12.99 -7.04 18.02
N GLY A 88 12.58 -6.33 19.08
CA GLY A 88 13.31 -5.19 19.61
C GLY A 88 13.11 -3.88 18.84
N GLY A 89 12.11 -3.82 17.95
CA GLY A 89 11.73 -2.61 17.24
C GLY A 89 11.08 -1.58 18.19
N CYS A 90 11.21 -0.31 17.85
CA CYS A 90 10.67 0.82 18.64
C CYS A 90 9.55 1.58 17.91
N GLY A 91 9.23 1.20 16.67
CA GLY A 91 8.11 1.74 15.91
C GLY A 91 6.78 1.10 16.30
N GLN A 92 5.71 1.63 15.73
CA GLN A 92 4.37 1.07 15.91
C GLN A 92 3.51 1.28 14.67
N ILE A 93 2.51 0.41 14.51
CA ILE A 93 1.49 0.50 13.49
C ILE A 93 0.19 0.93 14.17
N LEU A 94 -0.49 1.91 13.60
CA LEU A 94 -1.79 2.41 14.08
C LEU A 94 -2.82 2.35 12.96
N GLU A 95 -4.07 2.16 13.31
CA GLU A 95 -5.20 2.48 12.44
C GLU A 95 -5.63 3.95 12.64
N PRO A 96 -6.18 4.63 11.62
CA PRO A 96 -6.59 6.02 11.74
C PRO A 96 -7.78 6.17 12.69
N ILE A 97 -7.67 7.05 13.69
CA ILE A 97 -8.77 7.35 14.60
C ILE A 97 -9.78 8.24 13.88
N GLY A 98 -11.05 7.83 13.84
CA GLY A 98 -12.10 8.57 13.15
C GLY A 98 -11.85 8.75 11.65
N GLY A 99 -11.06 7.87 11.05
CA GLY A 99 -10.71 7.94 9.63
C GLY A 99 -9.75 9.06 9.27
N VAL A 100 -9.06 9.69 10.24
CA VAL A 100 -8.13 10.80 9.98
C VAL A 100 -6.69 10.30 9.95
N LEU A 101 -6.02 10.51 8.83
CA LEU A 101 -4.58 10.32 8.63
C LEU A 101 -3.86 11.63 8.93
N PRO A 102 -2.95 11.68 9.90
CA PRO A 102 -2.25 12.91 10.26
C PRO A 102 -1.38 13.47 9.13
N ALA A 103 -1.12 14.76 9.18
CA ALA A 103 -0.13 15.39 8.33
C ALA A 103 1.23 14.70 8.45
N ASN A 104 1.92 14.56 7.35
CA ASN A 104 3.22 13.92 7.23
C ASN A 104 3.25 12.42 7.68
N ALA A 105 2.10 11.78 7.81
CA ALA A 105 2.05 10.36 8.13
C ALA A 105 2.55 9.51 6.96
N THR A 106 3.21 8.41 7.28
CA THR A 106 3.44 7.29 6.35
C THR A 106 2.31 6.29 6.54
N VAL A 107 1.69 5.87 5.44
CA VAL A 107 0.52 4.99 5.46
C VAL A 107 0.78 3.79 4.54
N ILE A 108 0.52 2.59 5.04
CA ILE A 108 0.44 1.37 4.24
C ILE A 108 -1.03 1.09 3.95
N VAL A 109 -1.36 0.93 2.69
CA VAL A 109 -2.68 0.49 2.21
C VAL A 109 -2.57 -0.96 1.80
N VAL A 110 -3.29 -1.82 2.48
CA VAL A 110 -3.26 -3.28 2.26
C VAL A 110 -4.47 -3.69 1.44
N ALA A 111 -4.25 -4.54 0.45
CA ALA A 111 -5.27 -5.01 -0.48
C ALA A 111 -6.35 -5.88 0.19
N SER A 112 -6.09 -6.41 1.39
CA SER A 112 -7.02 -7.28 2.13
C SER A 112 -6.88 -7.11 3.63
N TYR A 113 -7.99 -7.31 4.38
CA TYR A 113 -7.94 -7.40 5.85
C TYR A 113 -7.47 -8.77 6.37
N ASP A 114 -7.32 -9.74 5.47
CA ASP A 114 -6.77 -11.08 5.78
C ASP A 114 -5.27 -11.18 5.44
N LEU A 115 -4.54 -10.08 5.61
CA LEU A 115 -3.09 -10.03 5.48
C LEU A 115 -2.42 -11.17 6.26
N ASP A 116 -1.55 -11.94 5.60
CA ASP A 116 -0.77 -12.98 6.27
C ASP A 116 0.39 -12.36 7.05
N ILE A 117 0.24 -12.33 8.37
CA ILE A 117 1.20 -11.73 9.29
C ILE A 117 2.52 -12.49 9.30
N ALA A 118 2.51 -13.80 9.02
CA ALA A 118 3.73 -14.61 9.01
C ALA A 118 4.63 -14.27 7.81
N LEU A 119 4.04 -13.79 6.72
CA LEU A 119 4.75 -13.39 5.50
C LEU A 119 5.14 -11.91 5.50
N ASN A 120 4.55 -11.09 6.38
CA ASN A 120 4.71 -9.64 6.37
C ASN A 120 5.33 -9.13 7.67
N SER A 121 6.64 -8.96 7.67
CA SER A 121 7.38 -8.49 8.85
C SER A 121 7.64 -6.98 8.82
N PHE A 122 7.30 -6.31 9.92
CA PHE A 122 7.63 -4.91 10.19
C PHE A 122 8.65 -4.78 11.34
N SER A 123 9.43 -5.83 11.61
CA SER A 123 10.33 -5.96 12.77
C SER A 123 11.32 -4.80 12.92
N ASN A 124 11.76 -4.22 11.82
CA ASN A 124 12.74 -3.11 11.80
C ASN A 124 12.08 -1.72 11.85
N LEU A 125 10.79 -1.65 12.12
CA LEU A 125 10.09 -0.37 12.17
C LEU A 125 10.61 0.48 13.34
N THR A 126 11.01 1.72 13.04
CA THR A 126 11.59 2.66 14.02
C THR A 126 10.70 3.87 14.29
N SER A 127 9.61 4.02 13.56
CA SER A 127 8.70 5.16 13.67
C SER A 127 7.24 4.70 13.63
N THR A 128 6.32 5.60 13.96
CA THR A 128 4.89 5.33 13.79
C THR A 128 4.51 5.39 12.32
N ILE A 129 3.81 4.35 11.85
CA ILE A 129 3.13 4.33 10.56
C ILE A 129 1.64 4.03 10.76
N TYR A 130 0.83 4.37 9.75
CA TYR A 130 -0.58 4.03 9.72
C TYR A 130 -0.81 2.87 8.75
N MET A 131 -1.80 2.04 9.05
CA MET A 131 -2.23 0.96 8.18
C MET A 131 -3.74 1.03 7.97
N ILE A 132 -4.16 0.91 6.72
CA ILE A 132 -5.57 0.86 6.34
C ILE A 132 -5.78 -0.32 5.41
N PHE A 133 -6.97 -0.93 5.49
CA PHE A 133 -7.27 -2.20 4.83
C PHE A 133 -8.43 -2.04 3.86
N GLN A 134 -8.31 -2.61 2.67
CA GLN A 134 -9.44 -2.80 1.79
C GLN A 134 -10.36 -3.89 2.35
N ASN A 135 -11.65 -3.74 2.14
CA ASN A 135 -12.67 -4.70 2.55
C ASN A 135 -12.72 -5.93 1.62
N THR A 136 -11.58 -6.60 1.50
CA THR A 136 -11.42 -7.82 0.71
C THR A 136 -11.17 -8.98 1.66
N PRO A 137 -12.09 -9.98 1.71
CA PRO A 137 -11.90 -11.18 2.54
C PRO A 137 -10.89 -12.14 1.93
N ALA A 138 -10.46 -13.12 2.75
CA ALA A 138 -9.70 -14.27 2.29
C ALA A 138 -10.43 -14.96 1.14
N SER A 139 -9.82 -15.02 0.04
CA SER A 139 -10.16 -15.75 -1.17
C SER A 139 -10.34 -14.89 -2.39
N PRO A 140 -9.36 -14.42 -2.97
CA PRO A 140 -9.36 -14.44 -4.41
C PRO A 140 -8.02 -14.87 -4.99
N ASN A 141 -8.16 -15.69 -5.96
CA ASN A 141 -7.09 -16.19 -6.80
C ASN A 141 -6.44 -15.11 -7.69
N ALA A 142 -6.65 -13.84 -7.41
CA ALA A 142 -6.18 -12.78 -8.29
C ALA A 142 -5.70 -11.56 -7.49
N GLY A 143 -4.45 -11.20 -7.71
CA GLY A 143 -3.86 -9.99 -7.19
C GLY A 143 -4.52 -8.72 -7.75
N HIS A 144 -4.41 -7.64 -7.02
CA HIS A 144 -4.96 -6.33 -7.37
C HIS A 144 -4.08 -5.61 -8.41
N PHE A 145 -2.79 -5.89 -8.40
CA PHE A 145 -1.83 -5.30 -9.33
C PHE A 145 -1.74 -6.02 -10.68
N GLY A 146 -2.12 -7.29 -10.76
CA GLY A 146 -2.16 -8.05 -12.02
C GLY A 146 -0.79 -8.21 -12.68
N ASN A 147 0.17 -8.73 -11.96
CA ASN A 147 1.54 -8.98 -12.42
C ASN A 147 1.67 -10.18 -13.38
N TYR A 148 0.69 -11.08 -13.42
CA TYR A 148 0.76 -12.34 -14.16
C TYR A 148 0.80 -12.16 -15.68
N ASN A 149 -0.07 -11.32 -16.26
CA ASN A 149 -0.16 -11.14 -17.71
C ASN A 149 0.87 -10.14 -18.22
N THR A 150 1.43 -10.43 -19.40
CA THR A 150 2.34 -9.50 -20.09
C THR A 150 1.62 -8.37 -20.81
N VAL A 151 0.29 -8.47 -20.96
CA VAL A 151 -0.55 -7.46 -21.63
C VAL A 151 -1.67 -7.03 -20.67
N PRO A 152 -1.89 -5.73 -20.48
CA PRO A 152 -1.06 -4.62 -20.97
C PRO A 152 0.33 -4.60 -20.33
N ALA A 153 1.33 -4.15 -21.07
CA ALA A 153 2.72 -4.08 -20.56
C ALA A 153 2.85 -3.08 -19.41
N THR A 154 2.15 -1.96 -19.48
CA THR A 154 2.11 -0.91 -18.44
C THR A 154 0.79 -0.96 -17.70
N ARG A 155 0.84 -0.87 -16.40
CA ARG A 155 -0.32 -0.81 -15.50
C ARG A 155 -0.22 0.42 -14.61
N THR A 156 -1.38 0.95 -14.22
CA THR A 156 -1.47 2.18 -13.44
C THR A 156 -2.30 1.94 -12.19
N LEU A 157 -1.73 2.26 -11.05
CA LEU A 157 -2.44 2.44 -9.78
C LEU A 157 -2.85 3.90 -9.67
N VAL A 158 -4.12 4.18 -9.35
CA VAL A 158 -4.58 5.54 -9.05
C VAL A 158 -5.19 5.54 -7.66
N VAL A 159 -4.80 6.50 -6.83
CA VAL A 159 -5.29 6.68 -5.47
C VAL A 159 -5.91 8.06 -5.36
N SER A 160 -7.03 8.18 -4.66
CA SER A 160 -7.72 9.45 -4.48
C SER A 160 -8.33 9.58 -3.08
N PHE A 161 -8.29 10.78 -2.53
CA PHE A 161 -9.04 11.20 -1.34
C PHE A 161 -10.22 12.13 -1.69
N GLY A 162 -10.56 12.24 -2.99
CA GLY A 162 -11.58 13.18 -3.47
C GLY A 162 -11.09 14.64 -3.52
N GLY A 163 -11.98 15.55 -3.96
CA GLY A 163 -11.69 16.98 -3.96
C GLY A 163 -10.48 17.43 -4.78
N GLY A 164 -10.07 16.65 -5.80
CA GLY A 164 -8.87 16.93 -6.59
C GLY A 164 -7.57 16.42 -5.95
N CYS A 165 -7.65 15.77 -4.80
CA CYS A 165 -6.51 15.12 -4.12
C CYS A 165 -6.33 13.72 -4.66
N SER A 166 -5.47 13.53 -5.65
CA SER A 166 -5.17 12.24 -6.25
C SER A 166 -3.72 12.14 -6.68
N ASP A 167 -3.20 10.92 -6.70
CA ASP A 167 -1.89 10.59 -7.23
C ASP A 167 -1.96 9.25 -7.99
N SER A 168 -1.00 9.01 -8.88
CA SER A 168 -0.94 7.79 -9.66
C SER A 168 0.49 7.37 -9.93
N THR A 169 0.71 6.06 -9.98
CA THR A 169 1.97 5.49 -10.41
C THR A 169 1.75 4.41 -11.46
N THR A 170 2.69 4.30 -12.38
CA THR A 170 2.68 3.27 -13.42
C THR A 170 3.85 2.33 -13.22
N TYR A 171 3.64 1.06 -13.54
CA TYR A 171 4.71 0.07 -13.54
C TYR A 171 4.60 -0.84 -14.75
N GLN A 172 5.73 -1.43 -15.09
CA GLN A 172 5.82 -2.51 -16.06
C GLN A 172 6.35 -3.76 -15.35
N ARG A 173 5.72 -4.89 -15.59
CA ARG A 173 6.14 -6.16 -15.01
C ARG A 173 7.64 -6.43 -15.23
N ALA A 174 8.15 -6.12 -16.42
CA ALA A 174 9.55 -6.32 -16.77
C ALA A 174 10.54 -5.52 -15.90
N ASN A 175 10.06 -4.50 -15.19
CA ASN A 175 10.88 -3.61 -14.35
C ASN A 175 10.68 -3.87 -12.85
N LEU A 176 9.86 -4.85 -12.46
CA LEU A 176 9.70 -5.22 -11.06
C LEU A 176 11.02 -5.73 -10.50
N ILE A 177 11.33 -5.35 -9.27
CA ILE A 177 12.56 -5.72 -8.57
C ILE A 177 12.16 -6.62 -7.40
N ASN A 178 12.69 -7.84 -7.36
CA ASN A 178 12.43 -8.76 -6.26
C ASN A 178 13.26 -8.43 -5.02
N VAL A 179 12.98 -9.13 -3.91
CA VAL A 179 13.69 -8.95 -2.63
C VAL A 179 15.20 -9.19 -2.69
N PHE A 180 15.68 -9.86 -3.75
CA PHE A 180 17.11 -10.10 -4.00
C PHE A 180 17.74 -9.08 -4.94
N GLY A 181 16.97 -8.06 -5.39
CA GLY A 181 17.44 -7.03 -6.30
C GLY A 181 17.46 -7.41 -7.77
N ALA A 182 16.93 -8.57 -8.16
CA ALA A 182 16.81 -8.96 -9.56
C ALA A 182 15.63 -8.26 -10.23
N VAL A 183 15.82 -7.81 -11.47
CA VAL A 183 14.83 -7.08 -12.28
C VAL A 183 14.15 -8.04 -13.26
N GLY A 184 12.88 -7.80 -13.55
CA GLY A 184 12.13 -8.53 -14.57
C GLY A 184 11.64 -9.88 -14.13
N GLY A 185 11.12 -9.95 -12.91
CA GLY A 185 10.58 -11.16 -12.34
C GLY A 185 9.43 -11.79 -13.10
N THR A 186 9.41 -13.11 -13.10
CA THR A 186 8.27 -13.91 -13.46
C THR A 186 7.51 -14.30 -12.21
N THR A 187 6.24 -14.36 -12.32
CA THR A 187 5.22 -14.39 -11.29
C THR A 187 5.26 -15.52 -10.29
N SER A 188 5.90 -16.63 -10.56
CA SER A 188 5.82 -17.83 -9.70
C SER A 188 7.00 -18.00 -8.75
N GLU A 189 8.02 -17.17 -8.88
CA GLU A 189 9.30 -17.40 -8.22
C GLU A 189 9.76 -16.25 -7.33
N LEU A 190 9.01 -15.14 -7.31
CA LEU A 190 9.44 -13.92 -6.67
C LEU A 190 8.51 -13.56 -5.54
N ASN A 191 9.00 -13.78 -4.37
CA ASN A 191 8.35 -13.33 -3.15
C ASN A 191 8.71 -11.87 -2.92
N GLY A 192 7.76 -11.00 -3.24
CA GLY A 192 7.85 -9.57 -3.05
C GLY A 192 8.62 -8.81 -4.13
N SER A 193 7.91 -8.19 -5.05
CA SER A 193 8.47 -7.27 -6.05
C SER A 193 7.92 -5.87 -5.88
N THR A 194 8.81 -4.89 -5.99
CA THR A 194 8.49 -3.45 -5.83
C THR A 194 8.89 -2.66 -7.07
N VAL A 195 8.38 -1.44 -7.17
CA VAL A 195 8.78 -0.40 -8.14
C VAL A 195 9.30 0.80 -7.38
#